data_cfe6527e910ab9b71f3bb9d55c0cdcbb
#
_entry.id   cfe6527e910ab9b71f3bb9d55c0cdcbb
#
_cell.length_a   1.000
_cell.length_b   1.000
_cell.length_c   1.000
_cell.angle_alpha   90.00
_cell.angle_beta   90.00
_cell.angle_gamma   90.00
#
_symmetry.space_group_name_H-M   'P 1'
#
loop_
_entity.id
_entity.type
_entity.pdbx_description
1 polymer ?
#
loop_
_entity_poly.entity_id
_entity_poly.type
_entity_poly.pdbx_seq_one_letter_code
_entity_poly.pdbx_strand_id
1 'polypeptide(L)'
;MRVARLVLSLLVLAPVLTAPLNGANSVPFKGSWSGVTVSADPTNFPVVAVVAEGSGQLTHLGRYFMTSPHTSNVFTGETIGDQIFTAANGDTLTAFCEGFPVFQPDGRVVGSLDCEITGGAGRFEGATGAYVFFLNASPLPDGTGFATEAEINGEISY
;
A
#
# COMPACT_ATOMS: atom_id res chain seq x y z
N MET A 1 61.27 -6.57 -47.79
CA MET A 1 60.61 -5.39 -47.21
C MET A 1 59.12 -5.71 -46.98
N ARG A 2 58.69 -5.89 -45.74
CA ARG A 2 57.30 -6.18 -45.37
C ARG A 2 56.69 -4.87 -44.85
N VAL A 3 55.66 -4.37 -45.50
CA VAL A 3 54.95 -3.17 -45.14
C VAL A 3 53.81 -3.57 -44.15
N ALA A 4 53.94 -3.17 -42.89
CA ALA A 4 52.91 -3.37 -41.89
C ALA A 4 51.77 -2.33 -42.10
N ARG A 5 50.56 -2.79 -42.36
CA ARG A 5 49.35 -1.94 -42.38
C ARG A 5 48.83 -1.78 -40.95
N LEU A 6 48.91 -0.55 -40.45
CA LEU A 6 48.28 -0.14 -39.17
C LEU A 6 46.77 0.05 -39.43
N VAL A 7 45.92 -0.78 -38.80
CA VAL A 7 44.47 -0.60 -38.80
C VAL A 7 44.13 0.26 -37.61
N LEU A 8 43.74 1.49 -37.84
CA LEU A 8 43.27 2.43 -36.83
C LEU A 8 41.78 2.17 -36.59
N SER A 9 41.44 1.47 -35.47
CA SER A 9 40.06 1.27 -35.07
C SER A 9 39.52 2.55 -34.41
N LEU A 10 38.61 3.21 -35.09
CA LEU A 10 37.88 4.37 -34.57
C LEU A 10 36.78 3.89 -33.58
N LEU A 11 37.00 4.09 -32.29
CA LEU A 11 36.01 3.82 -31.26
C LEU A 11 34.96 4.96 -31.26
N VAL A 12 33.79 4.71 -31.84
CA VAL A 12 32.67 5.65 -31.79
C VAL A 12 32.01 5.55 -30.41
N LEU A 13 32.26 6.52 -29.55
CA LEU A 13 31.59 6.68 -28.28
C LEU A 13 30.20 7.28 -28.53
N ALA A 14 29.14 6.45 -28.46
CA ALA A 14 27.78 6.93 -28.52
C ALA A 14 27.42 7.70 -27.24
N PRO A 15 26.84 8.90 -27.31
CA PRO A 15 26.39 9.61 -26.13
C PRO A 15 25.19 8.84 -25.53
N VAL A 16 25.33 8.40 -24.26
CA VAL A 16 24.21 7.91 -23.46
C VAL A 16 23.35 9.13 -23.15
N LEU A 17 22.23 9.29 -23.86
CA LEU A 17 21.19 10.24 -23.49
C LEU A 17 20.58 9.73 -22.14
N THR A 18 21.03 10.28 -21.03
CA THR A 18 20.30 10.19 -19.76
C THR A 18 19.09 11.11 -19.89
N ALA A 19 17.91 10.50 -20.14
CA ALA A 19 16.66 11.22 -19.98
C ALA A 19 16.59 11.73 -18.54
N PRO A 20 16.19 13.00 -18.28
CA PRO A 20 15.92 13.45 -16.93
C PRO A 20 14.78 12.57 -16.39
N LEU A 21 15.03 11.86 -15.30
CA LEU A 21 13.97 11.33 -14.46
C LEU A 21 13.22 12.57 -13.95
N ASN A 22 12.09 12.90 -14.56
CA ASN A 22 11.12 13.81 -13.97
C ASN A 22 10.64 13.12 -12.71
N GLY A 23 11.31 13.39 -11.59
CA GLY A 23 10.84 13.00 -10.29
C GLY A 23 9.51 13.71 -10.07
N ALA A 24 8.41 13.00 -10.20
CA ALA A 24 7.14 13.48 -9.68
C ALA A 24 7.39 13.92 -8.24
N ASN A 25 7.03 15.17 -7.91
CA ASN A 25 7.26 15.69 -6.57
C ASN A 25 6.45 14.84 -5.59
N SER A 26 7.13 14.15 -4.69
CA SER A 26 6.51 13.44 -3.58
C SER A 26 5.88 14.45 -2.63
N VAL A 27 4.65 14.20 -2.22
CA VAL A 27 3.90 15.05 -1.28
C VAL A 27 3.40 14.22 -0.10
N PRO A 28 3.18 14.82 1.09
CA PRO A 28 2.73 14.08 2.26
C PRO A 28 1.38 13.38 2.04
N PHE A 29 1.32 12.09 2.38
CA PHE A 29 0.14 11.25 2.36
C PHE A 29 -0.23 10.87 3.79
N LYS A 30 -1.15 11.64 4.40
CA LYS A 30 -1.47 11.55 5.83
C LYS A 30 -2.95 11.64 6.09
N GLY A 31 -3.42 10.87 7.06
CA GLY A 31 -4.79 10.92 7.52
C GLY A 31 -5.18 9.76 8.40
N SER A 32 -6.48 9.47 8.44
CA SER A 32 -7.05 8.45 9.31
C SER A 32 -8.09 7.61 8.58
N TRP A 33 -8.35 6.44 9.11
CA TRP A 33 -9.39 5.52 8.67
C TRP A 33 -10.09 4.90 9.87
N SER A 34 -11.40 4.64 9.73
CA SER A 34 -12.21 3.89 10.68
C SER A 34 -13.11 2.93 9.92
N GLY A 35 -13.11 1.67 10.31
CA GLY A 35 -13.88 0.65 9.63
C GLY A 35 -14.11 -0.60 10.45
N VAL A 36 -14.77 -1.56 9.82
CA VAL A 36 -15.14 -2.83 10.44
C VAL A 36 -14.84 -4.00 9.51
N THR A 37 -14.61 -5.17 10.09
CA THR A 37 -14.62 -6.44 9.33
C THR A 37 -16.04 -6.69 8.82
N VAL A 38 -16.18 -6.87 7.51
CA VAL A 38 -17.45 -7.19 6.85
C VAL A 38 -17.53 -8.66 6.42
N SER A 39 -16.37 -9.32 6.30
CA SER A 39 -16.28 -10.75 6.00
C SER A 39 -15.01 -11.33 6.61
N ALA A 40 -15.11 -12.54 7.16
CA ALA A 40 -13.98 -13.33 7.62
C ALA A 40 -14.23 -14.82 7.27
N ASP A 41 -13.33 -15.41 6.48
CA ASP A 41 -13.40 -16.81 6.07
C ASP A 41 -12.22 -17.59 6.65
N PRO A 42 -12.44 -18.46 7.64
CA PRO A 42 -11.40 -19.27 8.28
C PRO A 42 -11.17 -20.63 7.59
N THR A 43 -11.66 -20.85 6.37
CA THR A 43 -11.55 -22.16 5.68
C THR A 43 -10.10 -22.67 5.62
N ASN A 44 -9.13 -21.79 5.51
CA ASN A 44 -7.70 -22.11 5.44
C ASN A 44 -6.96 -21.84 6.76
N PHE A 45 -7.64 -22.00 7.91
CA PHE A 45 -7.03 -21.78 9.22
C PHE A 45 -5.63 -22.42 9.32
N PRO A 46 -4.59 -21.72 9.86
CA PRO A 46 -4.62 -20.47 10.62
C PRO A 46 -4.63 -19.18 9.77
N VAL A 47 -4.68 -19.26 8.46
CA VAL A 47 -4.81 -18.11 7.58
C VAL A 47 -6.29 -17.83 7.33
N VAL A 48 -6.75 -16.65 7.73
CA VAL A 48 -8.12 -16.19 7.58
C VAL A 48 -8.16 -15.16 6.47
N ALA A 49 -9.04 -15.36 5.47
CA ALA A 49 -9.33 -14.32 4.48
C ALA A 49 -10.32 -13.31 5.06
N VAL A 50 -9.96 -12.04 5.01
CA VAL A 50 -10.71 -10.95 5.65
C VAL A 50 -11.02 -9.87 4.61
N VAL A 51 -12.20 -9.28 4.72
CA VAL A 51 -12.51 -8.01 4.06
C VAL A 51 -12.92 -7.02 5.14
N ALA A 52 -12.23 -5.90 5.21
CA ALA A 52 -12.61 -4.78 6.05
C ALA A 52 -13.03 -3.58 5.19
N GLU A 53 -14.06 -2.88 5.65
CA GLU A 53 -14.59 -1.70 4.95
C GLU A 53 -14.76 -0.54 5.92
N GLY A 54 -14.57 0.67 5.42
CA GLY A 54 -14.73 1.87 6.24
C GLY A 54 -14.44 3.14 5.49
N SER A 55 -14.39 4.22 6.24
CA SER A 55 -14.22 5.57 5.69
C SER A 55 -13.14 6.32 6.44
N GLY A 56 -12.60 7.34 5.79
CA GLY A 56 -11.59 8.18 6.39
C GLY A 56 -11.41 9.51 5.68
N GLN A 57 -10.35 10.19 6.07
CA GLN A 57 -9.91 11.41 5.45
C GLN A 57 -8.40 11.39 5.26
N LEU A 58 -7.95 11.66 4.04
CA LEU A 58 -6.54 11.71 3.64
C LEU A 58 -6.21 13.00 2.92
N THR A 59 -4.99 13.47 3.09
CA THR A 59 -4.43 14.49 2.20
C THR A 59 -4.56 14.00 0.76
N HIS A 60 -4.88 14.91 -0.15
CA HIS A 60 -5.05 14.67 -1.59
C HIS A 60 -6.29 13.83 -2.00
N LEU A 61 -6.76 12.86 -1.19
CA LEU A 61 -8.01 12.15 -1.45
C LEU A 61 -9.24 12.90 -0.90
N GLY A 62 -9.09 13.65 0.20
CA GLY A 62 -10.22 14.17 0.96
C GLY A 62 -10.95 13.06 1.72
N ARG A 63 -12.27 13.11 1.78
CA ARG A 63 -13.06 12.00 2.30
C ARG A 63 -13.07 10.84 1.30
N TYR A 64 -12.91 9.63 1.82
CA TYR A 64 -12.84 8.42 1.02
C TYR A 64 -13.52 7.25 1.72
N PHE A 65 -13.89 6.26 0.93
CA PHE A 65 -14.23 4.92 1.37
C PHE A 65 -13.08 3.98 1.02
N MET A 66 -12.80 3.00 1.88
CA MET A 66 -11.77 2.00 1.63
C MET A 66 -12.32 0.61 1.84
N THR A 67 -12.03 -0.27 0.89
CA THR A 67 -12.17 -1.72 1.01
C THR A 67 -10.79 -2.33 1.12
N SER A 68 -10.57 -3.20 2.11
CA SER A 68 -9.30 -3.86 2.36
C SER A 68 -9.48 -5.38 2.39
N PRO A 69 -9.40 -6.05 1.22
CA PRO A 69 -9.28 -7.50 1.15
C PRO A 69 -7.86 -7.91 1.52
N HIS A 70 -7.71 -8.79 2.51
CA HIS A 70 -6.41 -9.26 2.99
C HIS A 70 -6.51 -10.66 3.61
N THR A 71 -5.37 -11.29 3.84
CA THR A 71 -5.25 -12.49 4.65
C THR A 71 -4.49 -12.18 5.92
N SER A 72 -4.89 -12.81 7.02
CA SER A 72 -4.19 -12.72 8.30
C SER A 72 -3.95 -14.11 8.88
N ASN A 73 -2.69 -14.40 9.23
CA ASN A 73 -2.34 -15.61 9.97
C ASN A 73 -2.46 -15.33 11.47
N VAL A 74 -3.44 -15.95 12.10
CA VAL A 74 -3.78 -15.68 13.52
C VAL A 74 -2.71 -16.12 14.52
N PHE A 75 -1.74 -16.94 14.12
CA PHE A 75 -0.65 -17.37 14.98
C PHE A 75 0.60 -16.50 14.85
N THR A 76 0.91 -16.04 13.65
CA THR A 76 2.11 -15.25 13.39
C THR A 76 1.84 -13.75 13.36
N GLY A 77 0.59 -13.34 13.18
CA GLY A 77 0.19 -11.95 12.94
C GLY A 77 0.46 -11.50 11.50
N GLU A 78 1.04 -12.35 10.63
CA GLU A 78 1.29 -11.99 9.25
C GLU A 78 -0.01 -11.56 8.56
N THR A 79 -0.01 -10.35 8.05
CA THR A 79 -1.17 -9.74 7.37
C THR A 79 -0.70 -9.19 6.03
N ILE A 80 -1.34 -9.65 4.94
CA ILE A 80 -0.96 -9.29 3.57
C ILE A 80 -2.23 -9.06 2.75
N GLY A 81 -2.29 -7.97 2.00
CA GLY A 81 -3.40 -7.72 1.08
C GLY A 81 -3.44 -6.31 0.52
N ASP A 82 -4.56 -6.00 -0.11
CA ASP A 82 -4.74 -4.75 -0.82
C ASP A 82 -5.57 -3.74 0.00
N GLN A 83 -5.33 -2.47 -0.26
CA GLN A 83 -6.20 -1.37 0.15
C GLN A 83 -6.66 -0.62 -1.09
N ILE A 84 -7.97 -0.51 -1.26
CA ILE A 84 -8.61 0.14 -2.40
C ILE A 84 -9.39 1.35 -1.87
N PHE A 85 -8.89 2.53 -2.17
CA PHE A 85 -9.48 3.80 -1.76
C PHE A 85 -10.35 4.35 -2.89
N THR A 86 -11.54 4.81 -2.56
CA THR A 86 -12.43 5.51 -3.48
C THR A 86 -12.73 6.90 -2.92
N ALA A 87 -12.23 7.93 -3.57
CA ALA A 87 -12.48 9.31 -3.22
C ALA A 87 -13.94 9.72 -3.54
N ALA A 88 -14.43 10.80 -2.93
CA ALA A 88 -15.81 11.25 -3.09
C ALA A 88 -16.19 11.62 -4.54
N ASN A 89 -15.20 11.93 -5.39
CA ASN A 89 -15.39 12.23 -6.82
C ASN A 89 -15.28 10.99 -7.73
N GLY A 90 -15.06 9.79 -7.17
CA GLY A 90 -14.93 8.54 -7.89
C GLY A 90 -13.51 8.18 -8.32
N ASP A 91 -12.50 9.03 -8.10
CA ASP A 91 -11.11 8.68 -8.32
C ASP A 91 -10.70 7.56 -7.35
N THR A 92 -9.84 6.64 -7.80
CA THR A 92 -9.38 5.52 -6.96
C THR A 92 -7.88 5.52 -6.78
N LEU A 93 -7.44 4.99 -5.64
CA LEU A 93 -6.05 4.70 -5.34
C LEU A 93 -5.96 3.26 -4.83
N THR A 94 -4.92 2.54 -5.22
CA THR A 94 -4.66 1.17 -4.77
C THR A 94 -3.30 1.07 -4.13
N ALA A 95 -3.20 0.25 -3.08
CA ALA A 95 -1.95 -0.05 -2.42
C ALA A 95 -1.93 -1.52 -2.02
N PHE A 96 -0.74 -2.10 -2.00
CA PHE A 96 -0.45 -3.40 -1.41
C PHE A 96 0.20 -3.20 -0.04
N CYS A 97 -0.27 -3.92 0.96
CA CYS A 97 0.16 -3.78 2.34
C CYS A 97 0.60 -5.13 2.92
N GLU A 98 1.65 -5.12 3.75
CA GLU A 98 2.10 -6.27 4.50
C GLU A 98 2.62 -5.86 5.88
N GLY A 99 2.55 -6.78 6.85
CA GLY A 99 3.06 -6.54 8.19
C GLY A 99 2.71 -7.63 9.18
N PHE A 100 3.05 -7.39 10.45
CA PHE A 100 2.89 -8.36 11.53
C PHE A 100 2.23 -7.71 12.77
N PRO A 101 0.97 -7.26 12.69
CA PRO A 101 0.27 -6.76 13.86
C PRO A 101 0.14 -7.84 14.93
N VAL A 102 0.12 -7.43 16.19
CA VAL A 102 0.21 -8.30 17.36
C VAL A 102 -1.12 -8.37 18.09
N PHE A 103 -1.58 -9.59 18.37
CA PHE A 103 -2.71 -9.84 19.26
C PHE A 103 -2.33 -9.51 20.70
N GLN A 104 -3.14 -8.66 21.34
CA GLN A 104 -2.98 -8.24 22.72
C GLN A 104 -3.76 -9.18 23.66
N PRO A 105 -3.38 -9.29 24.96
CA PRO A 105 -4.09 -10.12 25.93
C PRO A 105 -5.58 -9.76 26.12
N ASP A 106 -5.97 -8.53 25.80
CA ASP A 106 -7.35 -8.03 25.85
C ASP A 106 -8.15 -8.31 24.56
N GLY A 107 -7.57 -9.05 23.62
CA GLY A 107 -8.17 -9.42 22.34
C GLY A 107 -8.00 -8.38 21.24
N ARG A 108 -7.44 -7.20 21.51
CA ARG A 108 -7.14 -6.21 20.46
C ARG A 108 -6.01 -6.68 19.56
N VAL A 109 -5.99 -6.14 18.36
CA VAL A 109 -4.86 -6.29 17.42
C VAL A 109 -4.24 -4.92 17.19
N VAL A 110 -2.94 -4.78 17.46
CA VAL A 110 -2.23 -3.50 17.38
C VAL A 110 -0.94 -3.68 16.58
N GLY A 111 -0.64 -2.75 15.71
CA GLY A 111 0.60 -2.77 14.94
C GLY A 111 0.57 -1.87 13.72
N SER A 112 1.41 -2.20 12.77
CA SER A 112 1.49 -1.47 11.51
C SER A 112 1.62 -2.42 10.32
N LEU A 113 1.17 -1.91 9.18
CA LEU A 113 1.44 -2.49 7.87
C LEU A 113 2.27 -1.48 7.07
N ASP A 114 3.27 -1.96 6.38
CA ASP A 114 3.99 -1.22 5.36
C ASP A 114 3.24 -1.36 4.05
N CYS A 115 2.90 -0.23 3.43
CA CYS A 115 2.05 -0.19 2.25
C CYS A 115 2.75 0.52 1.09
N GLU A 116 2.73 -0.10 -0.08
CA GLU A 116 3.21 0.46 -1.33
C GLU A 116 2.02 0.85 -2.22
N ILE A 117 2.00 2.08 -2.73
CA ILE A 117 0.99 2.55 -3.68
C ILE A 117 1.29 1.93 -5.04
N THR A 118 0.36 1.13 -5.55
CA THR A 118 0.49 0.35 -6.77
C THR A 118 -0.17 1.00 -7.98
N GLY A 119 -0.89 2.12 -7.79
CA GLY A 119 -1.53 2.89 -8.84
C GLY A 119 -2.90 3.43 -8.42
N GLY A 120 -3.72 3.73 -9.42
CA GLY A 120 -5.07 4.25 -9.23
C GLY A 120 -5.72 4.62 -10.55
N ALA A 121 -6.86 5.31 -10.47
CA ALA A 121 -7.56 5.84 -11.62
C ALA A 121 -7.98 7.31 -11.39
N GLY A 122 -8.36 7.99 -12.47
CA GLY A 122 -8.62 9.42 -12.45
C GLY A 122 -7.32 10.21 -12.21
N ARG A 123 -7.30 11.13 -11.28
CA ARG A 123 -6.08 11.93 -10.99
C ARG A 123 -4.93 11.11 -10.37
N PHE A 124 -5.19 9.88 -9.95
CA PHE A 124 -4.18 8.98 -9.37
C PHE A 124 -3.69 7.92 -10.36
N GLU A 125 -3.99 8.08 -11.65
CA GLU A 125 -3.43 7.21 -12.69
C GLU A 125 -1.90 7.30 -12.68
N GLY A 126 -1.24 6.14 -12.52
CA GLY A 126 0.22 6.07 -12.41
C GLY A 126 0.79 6.54 -11.07
N ALA A 127 -0.04 6.76 -10.05
CA ALA A 127 0.42 7.12 -8.71
C ALA A 127 1.36 6.07 -8.13
N THR A 128 2.38 6.54 -7.42
CA THR A 128 3.38 5.74 -6.70
C THR A 128 3.61 6.34 -5.32
N GLY A 129 4.24 5.59 -4.42
CA GLY A 129 4.59 6.07 -3.09
C GLY A 129 4.50 4.96 -2.06
N ALA A 130 4.67 5.33 -0.80
CA ALA A 130 4.59 4.38 0.30
C ALA A 130 4.07 5.06 1.57
N TYR A 131 3.42 4.28 2.42
CA TYR A 131 2.95 4.76 3.72
C TYR A 131 2.92 3.63 4.74
N VAL A 132 2.89 4.01 6.00
CA VAL A 132 2.64 3.10 7.12
C VAL A 132 1.18 3.26 7.56
N PHE A 133 0.49 2.14 7.68
CA PHE A 133 -0.87 2.03 8.20
C PHE A 133 -0.79 1.54 9.65
N PHE A 134 -0.88 2.43 10.62
CA PHE A 134 -0.89 2.12 12.05
C PHE A 134 -2.31 1.78 12.49
N LEU A 135 -2.54 0.54 12.94
CA LEU A 135 -3.87 0.05 13.28
C LEU A 135 -4.02 -0.30 14.76
N ASN A 136 -5.22 -0.07 15.26
CA ASN A 136 -5.72 -0.54 16.54
C ASN A 136 -7.12 -1.12 16.32
N ALA A 137 -7.24 -2.44 16.32
CA ALA A 137 -8.47 -3.15 16.05
C ALA A 137 -9.00 -3.77 17.35
N SER A 138 -10.25 -3.46 17.68
CA SER A 138 -10.96 -3.98 18.84
C SER A 138 -11.96 -5.06 18.40
N PRO A 139 -12.07 -6.20 19.10
CA PRO A 139 -13.01 -7.24 18.72
C PRO A 139 -14.45 -6.72 18.81
N LEU A 140 -15.26 -7.08 17.82
CA LEU A 140 -16.70 -6.80 17.86
C LEU A 140 -17.38 -7.64 18.96
N PRO A 141 -18.43 -7.12 19.63
CA PRO A 141 -19.10 -7.83 20.72
C PRO A 141 -19.72 -9.18 20.32
N ASP A 142 -20.07 -9.33 19.06
CA ASP A 142 -20.65 -10.57 18.49
C ASP A 142 -19.59 -11.59 18.03
N GLY A 143 -18.30 -11.24 18.12
CA GLY A 143 -17.20 -12.11 17.73
C GLY A 143 -17.03 -12.29 16.22
N THR A 144 -17.71 -11.51 15.39
CA THR A 144 -17.68 -11.65 13.92
C THR A 144 -16.47 -11.01 13.25
N GLY A 145 -15.69 -10.22 14.02
CA GLY A 145 -14.52 -9.51 13.50
C GLY A 145 -14.07 -8.37 14.39
N PHE A 146 -13.59 -7.30 13.79
CA PHE A 146 -12.97 -6.17 14.48
C PHE A 146 -13.55 -4.84 14.01
N ALA A 147 -13.67 -3.89 14.94
CA ALA A 147 -13.74 -2.46 14.65
C ALA A 147 -12.31 -1.90 14.71
N THR A 148 -11.86 -1.26 13.64
CA THR A 148 -10.48 -0.81 13.47
C THR A 148 -10.41 0.69 13.28
N GLU A 149 -9.57 1.33 14.07
CA GLU A 149 -9.11 2.70 13.89
C GLU A 149 -7.67 2.66 13.38
N ALA A 150 -7.35 3.52 12.41
CA ALA A 150 -6.01 3.57 11.87
C ALA A 150 -5.55 5.00 11.53
N GLU A 151 -4.23 5.20 11.64
CA GLU A 151 -3.53 6.38 11.14
C GLU A 151 -2.69 6.00 9.93
N ILE A 152 -2.65 6.87 8.94
CA ILE A 152 -1.89 6.71 7.69
C ILE A 152 -0.84 7.81 7.64
N ASN A 153 0.42 7.44 7.41
CA ASN A 153 1.52 8.39 7.32
C ASN A 153 2.55 7.94 6.29
N GLY A 154 2.77 8.77 5.28
CA GLY A 154 3.71 8.48 4.20
C GLY A 154 3.77 9.57 3.15
N GLU A 155 4.05 9.18 1.92
CA GLU A 155 4.22 10.07 0.78
C GLU A 155 3.61 9.45 -0.49
N ILE A 156 3.14 10.31 -1.39
CA ILE A 156 2.57 9.95 -2.69
C ILE A 156 3.10 10.87 -3.78
N SER A 157 3.28 10.31 -4.98
CA SER A 157 3.57 11.02 -6.23
C SER A 157 2.52 10.63 -7.27
N TYR A 158 1.90 11.62 -7.95
CA TYR A 158 0.84 11.41 -8.95
C TYR A 158 0.73 12.59 -9.92
#